data_4ecf46384eb0e0361bdda446485f78d6
#
_entry.id   4ecf46384eb0e0361bdda446485f78d6
#
_cell.length_a   1.000
_cell.length_b   1.000
_cell.length_c   1.000
_cell.angle_alpha   90.00
_cell.angle_beta   90.00
_cell.angle_gamma   90.00
#
_symmetry.space_group_name_H-M   'P 1'
#
loop_
_entity.id
_entity.type
_entity.pdbx_description
1 polymer ?
#
loop_
_entity_poly.entity_id
_entity_poly.type
_entity_poly.pdbx_seq_one_letter_code
_entity_poly.pdbx_strand_id
1 'polypeptide(L)'
;MRNIFLMIKEKVINNKLFRNFLLIFSGEGIGSIFGFFATFFIINTIGSYQHVILVGVQTYTNLFYGLFSFKTFQSLIKYLAKSEASNDTEMSKIYIKWSLLLDFFCLALTLICGLFLRNLVISIMGWDNAISKYCAAYLIVYLLYFQGTSIGVLRFFENYHYVVKANVTCSLVRCIGFLICFLLKMDFIVFFAFDCIGNLIKFIMLDFYTIKTLRQHNLLDFYKVKLKMCLDFLKFSFYSNLTSTIDLPINQITTLIINKYLGFEATSVYNVFGNIGSVINKLGDPISQVIYPEMNQRINQNDISGAKRLSYKLKLLMFGIFACGTVFVLSTNNLWLHLLITNPDPYVLPLILYIAYICYANSSMGTHNLFMALGYVKYNIPILIVVNICYLLILFYSIQNFGLSGVIITYLIQAFTVVFIKEIIMRKRDYKELM
;
A
#
# COMPACT_ATOMS: atom_id res chain seq x y z
N MET A 1 -35.25 -11.10 16.39
CA MET A 1 -33.94 -10.39 16.28
C MET A 1 -32.77 -11.28 16.68
N ARG A 2 -32.78 -11.96 17.83
CA ARG A 2 -31.66 -12.83 18.32
C ARG A 2 -31.30 -13.97 17.34
N ASN A 3 -32.31 -14.64 16.73
CA ASN A 3 -32.08 -15.72 15.77
C ASN A 3 -31.53 -15.24 14.41
N ILE A 4 -31.91 -14.04 13.95
CA ILE A 4 -31.39 -13.45 12.74
C ILE A 4 -29.92 -13.03 12.96
N PHE A 5 -29.60 -12.49 14.15
CA PHE A 5 -28.24 -12.14 14.53
C PHE A 5 -27.32 -13.37 14.65
N LEU A 6 -27.84 -14.49 15.18
CA LEU A 6 -27.13 -15.76 15.26
C LEU A 6 -26.95 -16.41 13.88
N MET A 7 -27.93 -16.40 13.01
CA MET A 7 -27.79 -16.87 11.62
C MET A 7 -26.82 -16.03 10.79
N ILE A 8 -26.85 -14.70 10.96
CA ILE A 8 -25.86 -13.79 10.33
C ILE A 8 -24.49 -14.08 10.90
N LYS A 9 -24.36 -14.26 12.22
CA LYS A 9 -23.10 -14.56 12.90
C LYS A 9 -22.52 -15.91 12.43
N GLU A 10 -23.31 -16.96 12.32
CA GLU A 10 -22.86 -18.26 11.80
C GLU A 10 -22.48 -18.20 10.31
N LYS A 11 -23.32 -17.57 9.48
CA LYS A 11 -23.05 -17.45 8.03
C LYS A 11 -21.86 -16.55 7.72
N VAL A 12 -21.61 -15.55 8.56
CA VAL A 12 -20.51 -14.59 8.44
C VAL A 12 -19.22 -15.16 9.03
N ILE A 13 -19.26 -15.83 10.18
CA ILE A 13 -18.08 -16.43 10.83
C ILE A 13 -17.61 -17.69 10.10
N ASN A 14 -18.50 -18.48 9.53
CA ASN A 14 -18.17 -19.65 8.72
C ASN A 14 -17.69 -19.31 7.32
N ASN A 15 -17.83 -18.07 6.87
CA ASN A 15 -17.26 -17.63 5.61
C ASN A 15 -15.74 -17.40 5.79
N LYS A 16 -14.94 -18.31 5.21
CA LYS A 16 -13.48 -18.29 5.24
C LYS A 16 -12.88 -16.95 4.77
N LEU A 17 -13.49 -16.35 3.74
CA LEU A 17 -13.09 -15.02 3.22
C LEU A 17 -13.29 -13.93 4.28
N PHE A 18 -14.41 -13.93 4.99
CA PHE A 18 -14.70 -12.94 6.03
C PHE A 18 -13.80 -13.11 7.25
N ARG A 19 -13.47 -14.34 7.63
CA ARG A 19 -12.51 -14.60 8.71
C ARG A 19 -11.12 -14.10 8.36
N ASN A 20 -10.66 -14.35 7.13
CA ASN A 20 -9.37 -13.85 6.64
C ASN A 20 -9.38 -12.32 6.56
N PHE A 21 -10.51 -11.71 6.14
CA PHE A 21 -10.70 -10.27 6.17
C PHE A 21 -10.55 -9.70 7.59
N LEU A 22 -11.28 -10.21 8.57
CA LEU A 22 -11.20 -9.74 9.95
C LEU A 22 -9.79 -9.89 10.53
N LEU A 23 -9.10 -10.96 10.20
CA LEU A 23 -7.74 -11.21 10.65
C LEU A 23 -6.77 -10.18 10.08
N ILE A 24 -6.84 -9.90 8.77
CA ILE A 24 -6.00 -8.90 8.12
C ILE A 24 -6.34 -7.51 8.69
N PHE A 25 -7.63 -7.16 8.74
CA PHE A 25 -8.09 -5.87 9.22
C PHE A 25 -7.70 -5.60 10.67
N SER A 26 -7.90 -6.57 11.58
CA SER A 26 -7.52 -6.41 12.98
C SER A 26 -6.01 -6.27 13.16
N GLY A 27 -5.23 -7.10 12.47
CA GLY A 27 -3.78 -7.05 12.55
C GLY A 27 -3.20 -5.74 11.99
N GLU A 28 -3.71 -5.29 10.85
CA GLU A 28 -3.28 -4.02 10.27
C GLU A 28 -3.77 -2.82 11.08
N GLY A 29 -4.96 -2.88 11.68
CA GLY A 29 -5.45 -1.88 12.62
C GLY A 29 -4.53 -1.73 13.84
N ILE A 30 -4.16 -2.86 14.47
CA ILE A 30 -3.18 -2.90 15.57
C ILE A 30 -1.84 -2.31 15.12
N GLY A 31 -1.35 -2.69 13.93
CA GLY A 31 -0.12 -2.15 13.35
C GLY A 31 -0.16 -0.62 13.17
N SER A 32 -1.32 -0.07 12.78
CA SER A 32 -1.50 1.38 12.63
C SER A 32 -1.50 2.11 13.98
N ILE A 33 -2.11 1.54 15.00
CA ILE A 33 -2.08 2.09 16.36
C ILE A 33 -0.63 2.15 16.87
N PHE A 34 0.14 1.07 16.71
CA PHE A 34 1.56 1.08 17.06
C PHE A 34 2.38 2.08 16.23
N GLY A 35 2.07 2.22 14.95
CA GLY A 35 2.68 3.23 14.07
C GLY A 35 2.40 4.67 14.53
N PHE A 36 1.19 4.94 14.97
CA PHE A 36 0.81 6.24 15.53
C PHE A 36 1.62 6.55 16.80
N PHE A 37 1.69 5.62 17.75
CA PHE A 37 2.50 5.81 18.96
C PHE A 37 3.99 5.94 18.67
N ALA A 38 4.52 5.16 17.74
CA ALA A 38 5.91 5.29 17.30
C ALA A 38 6.20 6.70 16.74
N THR A 39 5.29 7.24 15.90
CA THR A 39 5.40 8.60 15.38
C THR A 39 5.33 9.64 16.52
N PHE A 40 4.44 9.45 17.49
CA PHE A 40 4.36 10.30 18.68
C PHE A 40 5.70 10.31 19.47
N PHE A 41 6.28 9.13 19.74
CA PHE A 41 7.51 9.04 20.52
C PHE A 41 8.69 9.71 19.81
N ILE A 42 8.88 9.48 18.50
CA ILE A 42 10.00 10.07 17.76
C ILE A 42 9.88 11.60 17.68
N ILE A 43 8.69 12.13 17.36
CA ILE A 43 8.48 13.58 17.24
C ILE A 43 8.72 14.29 18.57
N ASN A 44 8.23 13.72 19.68
CA ASN A 44 8.35 14.33 21.01
C ASN A 44 9.72 14.12 21.67
N THR A 45 10.61 13.29 21.09
CA THR A 45 11.98 13.11 21.61
C THR A 45 12.97 13.95 20.84
N ILE A 46 12.99 13.82 19.51
CA ILE A 46 14.03 14.37 18.66
C ILE A 46 13.51 15.39 17.63
N GLY A 47 12.21 15.65 17.66
CA GLY A 47 11.56 16.67 16.84
C GLY A 47 11.18 16.23 15.44
N SER A 48 10.40 17.07 14.77
CA SER A 48 9.87 16.82 13.42
C SER A 48 10.97 16.70 12.36
N TYR A 49 12.06 17.45 12.51
CA TYR A 49 13.19 17.40 11.55
C TYR A 49 13.78 16.00 11.40
N GLN A 50 14.12 15.37 12.52
CA GLN A 50 14.72 14.04 12.49
C GLN A 50 13.71 12.94 12.15
N HIS A 51 12.45 13.11 12.52
CA HIS A 51 11.38 12.23 12.05
C HIS A 51 11.29 12.23 10.52
N VAL A 52 11.37 13.40 9.88
CA VAL A 52 11.31 13.51 8.41
C VAL A 52 12.55 12.92 7.74
N ILE A 53 13.70 12.97 8.38
CA ILE A 53 14.89 12.24 7.90
C ILE A 53 14.59 10.73 7.80
N LEU A 54 14.02 10.14 8.85
CA LEU A 54 13.65 8.71 8.85
C LEU A 54 12.64 8.41 7.75
N VAL A 55 11.60 9.22 7.63
CA VAL A 55 10.58 9.10 6.57
C VAL A 55 11.20 9.26 5.19
N GLY A 56 12.09 10.22 5.00
CA GLY A 56 12.80 10.45 3.74
C GLY A 56 13.63 9.23 3.31
N VAL A 57 14.35 8.62 4.25
CA VAL A 57 15.13 7.39 4.02
C VAL A 57 14.22 6.22 3.62
N GLN A 58 13.10 6.05 4.32
CA GLN A 58 12.09 5.02 4.00
C GLN A 58 11.48 5.26 2.61
N THR A 59 11.07 6.49 2.32
CA THR A 59 10.48 6.89 1.03
C THR A 59 11.47 6.68 -0.11
N TYR A 60 12.73 7.06 0.08
CA TYR A 60 13.81 6.84 -0.88
C TYR A 60 13.96 5.36 -1.23
N THR A 61 14.07 4.51 -0.23
CA THR A 61 14.24 3.06 -0.42
C THR A 61 13.00 2.43 -1.07
N ASN A 62 11.80 2.82 -0.63
CA ASN A 62 10.54 2.36 -1.20
C ASN A 62 10.33 2.80 -2.65
N LEU A 63 10.85 3.99 -3.04
CA LEU A 63 10.81 4.47 -4.41
C LEU A 63 11.60 3.53 -5.34
N PHE A 64 12.86 3.25 -5.00
CA PHE A 64 13.69 2.35 -5.82
C PHE A 64 13.17 0.91 -5.81
N TYR A 65 12.77 0.40 -4.65
CA TYR A 65 12.14 -0.91 -4.57
C TYR A 65 10.86 -0.98 -5.42
N GLY A 66 10.01 0.03 -5.36
CA GLY A 66 8.78 0.10 -6.15
C GLY A 66 9.01 0.15 -7.65
N LEU A 67 10.06 0.88 -8.10
CA LEU A 67 10.44 0.95 -9.52
C LEU A 67 10.81 -0.42 -10.09
N PHE A 68 11.52 -1.24 -9.32
CA PHE A 68 12.06 -2.52 -9.79
C PHE A 68 11.26 -3.74 -9.33
N SER A 69 10.31 -3.58 -8.41
CA SER A 69 9.48 -4.68 -7.91
C SER A 69 8.56 -5.23 -8.98
N PHE A 70 8.77 -6.49 -9.40
CA PHE A 70 7.97 -7.15 -10.43
C PHE A 70 6.59 -7.62 -9.95
N LYS A 71 6.18 -7.26 -8.72
CA LYS A 71 4.92 -7.71 -8.12
C LYS A 71 4.73 -9.22 -8.24
N THR A 72 5.82 -9.95 -8.04
CA THR A 72 5.93 -11.40 -8.24
C THR A 72 4.88 -12.18 -7.46
N PHE A 73 4.36 -11.64 -6.34
CA PHE A 73 3.28 -12.27 -5.58
C PHE A 73 2.00 -12.47 -6.42
N GLN A 74 1.64 -11.52 -7.29
CA GLN A 74 0.44 -11.64 -8.14
C GLN A 74 0.61 -12.73 -9.20
N SER A 75 1.78 -12.74 -9.84
CA SER A 75 2.16 -13.76 -10.81
C SER A 75 2.20 -15.14 -10.17
N LEU A 76 2.85 -15.23 -9.01
CA LEU A 76 3.02 -16.49 -8.31
C LEU A 76 1.67 -17.10 -7.90
N ILE A 77 0.75 -16.32 -7.32
CA ILE A 77 -0.59 -16.78 -6.98
C ILE A 77 -1.32 -17.30 -8.21
N LYS A 78 -1.31 -16.53 -9.31
CA LYS A 78 -1.99 -16.91 -10.56
C LYS A 78 -1.47 -18.22 -11.15
N TYR A 79 -0.14 -18.35 -11.24
CA TYR A 79 0.47 -19.50 -11.90
C TYR A 79 0.58 -20.73 -11.01
N LEU A 80 0.67 -20.57 -9.68
CA LEU A 80 0.51 -21.68 -8.74
C LEU A 80 -0.91 -22.26 -8.82
N ALA A 81 -1.96 -21.41 -8.87
CA ALA A 81 -3.32 -21.87 -9.07
C ALA A 81 -3.50 -22.65 -10.39
N LYS A 82 -2.84 -22.21 -11.47
CA LYS A 82 -2.86 -22.92 -12.75
C LYS A 82 -2.17 -24.30 -12.67
N SER A 83 -0.99 -24.38 -12.04
CA SER A 83 -0.25 -25.63 -11.90
C SER A 83 -0.93 -26.60 -10.91
N GLU A 84 -1.57 -26.09 -9.85
CA GLU A 84 -2.37 -26.91 -8.95
C GLU A 84 -3.58 -27.52 -9.64
N ALA A 85 -4.31 -26.75 -10.47
CA ALA A 85 -5.44 -27.24 -11.25
C ALA A 85 -5.06 -28.35 -12.26
N SER A 86 -3.80 -28.35 -12.72
CA SER A 86 -3.25 -29.41 -13.60
C SER A 86 -2.49 -30.50 -12.86
N ASN A 87 -2.42 -30.46 -11.52
CA ASN A 87 -1.62 -31.35 -10.67
C ASN A 87 -0.11 -31.38 -11.07
N ASP A 88 0.39 -30.27 -11.65
CA ASP A 88 1.79 -30.17 -12.10
C ASP A 88 2.67 -29.54 -11.00
N THR A 89 3.17 -30.38 -10.09
CA THR A 89 4.04 -29.95 -8.99
C THR A 89 5.41 -29.47 -9.48
N GLU A 90 5.90 -29.98 -10.63
CA GLU A 90 7.18 -29.52 -11.21
C GLU A 90 7.06 -28.06 -11.66
N MET A 91 5.98 -27.71 -12.37
CA MET A 91 5.72 -26.32 -12.76
C MET A 91 5.52 -25.39 -11.59
N SER A 92 4.88 -25.84 -10.48
CA SER A 92 4.79 -25.08 -9.25
C SER A 92 6.16 -24.69 -8.72
N LYS A 93 7.09 -25.66 -8.65
CA LYS A 93 8.47 -25.45 -8.22
C LYS A 93 9.23 -24.49 -9.13
N ILE A 94 9.01 -24.58 -10.45
CA ILE A 94 9.60 -23.67 -11.44
C ILE A 94 9.11 -22.24 -11.24
N TYR A 95 7.81 -22.03 -11.00
CA TYR A 95 7.26 -20.69 -10.74
C TYR A 95 7.79 -20.08 -9.45
N ILE A 96 7.94 -20.86 -8.37
CA ILE A 96 8.56 -20.41 -7.12
C ILE A 96 10.01 -19.99 -7.38
N LYS A 97 10.77 -20.79 -8.14
CA LYS A 97 12.16 -20.49 -8.48
C LYS A 97 12.28 -19.20 -9.31
N TRP A 98 11.41 -18.99 -10.32
CA TRP A 98 11.35 -17.75 -11.08
C TRP A 98 10.98 -16.53 -10.22
N SER A 99 10.02 -16.69 -9.31
CA SER A 99 9.62 -15.62 -8.39
C SER A 99 10.80 -15.16 -7.53
N LEU A 100 11.54 -16.10 -6.93
CA LEU A 100 12.74 -15.79 -6.14
C LEU A 100 13.84 -15.13 -6.96
N LEU A 101 14.09 -15.60 -8.19
CA LEU A 101 15.08 -14.97 -9.08
C LEU A 101 14.69 -13.53 -9.45
N LEU A 102 13.41 -13.28 -9.72
CA LEU A 102 12.92 -11.93 -9.98
C LEU A 102 13.02 -11.02 -8.74
N ASP A 103 12.70 -11.54 -7.55
CA ASP A 103 12.85 -10.80 -6.30
C ASP A 103 14.34 -10.47 -6.05
N PHE A 104 15.25 -11.43 -6.25
CA PHE A 104 16.68 -11.20 -6.14
C PHE A 104 17.17 -10.13 -7.13
N PHE A 105 16.73 -10.21 -8.39
CA PHE A 105 17.06 -9.22 -9.42
C PHE A 105 16.52 -7.83 -9.06
N CYS A 106 15.29 -7.75 -8.55
CA CYS A 106 14.69 -6.52 -8.05
C CYS A 106 15.54 -5.90 -6.92
N LEU A 107 15.93 -6.70 -5.94
CA LEU A 107 16.73 -6.23 -4.79
C LEU A 107 18.12 -5.77 -5.23
N ALA A 108 18.76 -6.51 -6.14
CA ALA A 108 20.05 -6.12 -6.72
C ALA A 108 19.97 -4.78 -7.46
N LEU A 109 18.96 -4.59 -8.32
CA LEU A 109 18.73 -3.32 -9.02
C LEU A 109 18.41 -2.19 -8.05
N THR A 110 17.57 -2.45 -7.03
CA THR A 110 17.25 -1.48 -5.98
C THR A 110 18.51 -1.01 -5.25
N LEU A 111 19.39 -1.94 -4.89
CA LEU A 111 20.65 -1.61 -4.21
C LEU A 111 21.60 -0.84 -5.14
N ILE A 112 21.85 -1.34 -6.34
CA ILE A 112 22.79 -0.74 -7.29
C ILE A 112 22.32 0.67 -7.67
N CYS A 113 21.11 0.83 -8.16
CA CYS A 113 20.57 2.12 -8.57
C CYS A 113 20.38 3.06 -7.38
N GLY A 114 19.93 2.53 -6.23
CA GLY A 114 19.79 3.32 -5.01
C GLY A 114 21.12 3.84 -4.48
N LEU A 115 22.20 3.06 -4.51
CA LEU A 115 23.52 3.54 -4.12
C LEU A 115 24.11 4.51 -5.14
N PHE A 116 23.97 4.22 -6.43
CA PHE A 116 24.54 5.06 -7.50
C PHE A 116 23.85 6.42 -7.59
N LEU A 117 22.53 6.47 -7.54
CA LEU A 117 21.74 7.71 -7.66
C LEU A 117 21.57 8.47 -6.34
N ARG A 118 22.10 7.94 -5.24
CA ARG A 118 21.92 8.50 -3.90
C ARG A 118 22.30 9.98 -3.80
N ASN A 119 23.50 10.34 -4.22
CA ASN A 119 24.00 11.70 -4.11
C ASN A 119 23.23 12.66 -5.02
N LEU A 120 22.81 12.20 -6.20
CA LEU A 120 21.96 12.97 -7.12
C LEU A 120 20.62 13.30 -6.49
N VAL A 121 19.93 12.30 -5.91
CA VAL A 121 18.61 12.49 -5.28
C VAL A 121 18.73 13.40 -4.06
N ILE A 122 19.76 13.23 -3.22
CA ILE A 122 20.01 14.08 -2.04
C ILE A 122 20.23 15.53 -2.47
N SER A 123 21.04 15.78 -3.52
CA SER A 123 21.26 17.11 -4.07
C SER A 123 19.98 17.73 -4.63
N ILE A 124 19.18 16.99 -5.40
CA ILE A 124 17.90 17.47 -5.95
C ILE A 124 16.91 17.82 -4.84
N MET A 125 16.91 17.04 -3.76
CA MET A 125 16.00 17.26 -2.61
C MET A 125 16.49 18.35 -1.66
N GLY A 126 17.74 18.80 -1.79
CA GLY A 126 18.35 19.74 -0.85
C GLY A 126 18.57 19.14 0.54
N TRP A 127 18.72 17.82 0.63
CA TRP A 127 18.96 17.14 1.91
C TRP A 127 20.43 17.25 2.35
N ASP A 128 20.64 17.19 3.66
CA ASP A 128 22.00 17.11 4.22
C ASP A 128 22.69 15.81 3.75
N ASN A 129 23.97 15.92 3.42
CA ASN A 129 24.80 14.78 3.04
C ASN A 129 24.87 13.69 4.13
N ALA A 130 24.64 14.04 5.40
CA ALA A 130 24.54 13.06 6.47
C ALA A 130 23.45 12.02 6.25
N ILE A 131 22.33 12.38 5.57
CA ILE A 131 21.22 11.47 5.23
C ILE A 131 21.69 10.35 4.30
N SER A 132 22.70 10.61 3.49
CA SER A 132 23.29 9.65 2.55
C SER A 132 23.69 8.32 3.23
N LYS A 133 24.25 8.37 4.41
CA LYS A 133 24.67 7.18 5.16
C LYS A 133 23.47 6.33 5.59
N TYR A 134 22.40 6.97 6.03
CA TYR A 134 21.16 6.28 6.44
C TYR A 134 20.43 5.67 5.25
N CYS A 135 20.40 6.33 4.10
CA CYS A 135 19.87 5.74 2.86
C CYS A 135 20.63 4.48 2.45
N ALA A 136 21.96 4.51 2.51
CA ALA A 136 22.79 3.35 2.19
C ALA A 136 22.54 2.19 3.17
N ALA A 137 22.51 2.48 4.47
CA ALA A 137 22.25 1.46 5.50
C ALA A 137 20.84 0.83 5.33
N TYR A 138 19.84 1.64 5.02
CA TYR A 138 18.48 1.15 4.83
C TYR A 138 18.32 0.29 3.57
N LEU A 139 19.00 0.64 2.47
CA LEU A 139 19.06 -0.19 1.27
C LEU A 139 19.65 -1.57 1.55
N ILE A 140 20.68 -1.66 2.43
CA ILE A 140 21.27 -2.94 2.83
C ILE A 140 20.26 -3.79 3.63
N VAL A 141 19.49 -3.17 4.51
CA VAL A 141 18.42 -3.88 5.25
C VAL A 141 17.40 -4.51 4.29
N TYR A 142 17.10 -3.84 3.16
CA TYR A 142 16.18 -4.34 2.15
C TYR A 142 16.70 -5.53 1.35
N LEU A 143 17.98 -5.89 1.41
CA LEU A 143 18.52 -7.08 0.73
C LEU A 143 17.87 -8.39 1.17
N LEU A 144 17.26 -8.43 2.35
CA LEU A 144 16.51 -9.58 2.86
C LEU A 144 15.00 -9.51 2.56
N TYR A 145 14.56 -8.57 1.71
CA TYR A 145 13.14 -8.31 1.47
C TYR A 145 12.59 -9.08 0.27
N PHE A 146 12.57 -10.41 0.32
CA PHE A 146 11.96 -11.29 -0.70
C PHE A 146 10.43 -11.29 -0.64
N GLN A 147 9.85 -10.12 -0.54
CA GLN A 147 8.43 -9.94 -0.26
C GLN A 147 7.52 -10.57 -1.31
N GLY A 148 7.88 -10.50 -2.59
CA GLY A 148 7.05 -11.00 -3.67
C GLY A 148 6.78 -12.48 -3.54
N THR A 149 7.83 -13.26 -3.40
CA THR A 149 7.74 -14.73 -3.25
C THR A 149 7.09 -15.10 -1.93
N SER A 150 7.51 -14.48 -0.82
CA SER A 150 7.01 -14.80 0.52
C SER A 150 5.52 -14.52 0.65
N ILE A 151 5.05 -13.34 0.23
CA ILE A 151 3.62 -13.00 0.25
C ILE A 151 2.83 -13.87 -0.75
N GLY A 152 3.40 -14.15 -1.94
CA GLY A 152 2.76 -14.98 -2.95
C GLY A 152 2.47 -16.40 -2.44
N VAL A 153 3.47 -17.06 -1.87
CA VAL A 153 3.33 -18.40 -1.28
C VAL A 153 2.36 -18.40 -0.11
N LEU A 154 2.55 -17.49 0.86
CA LEU A 154 1.71 -17.45 2.06
C LEU A 154 0.23 -17.17 1.74
N ARG A 155 -0.05 -16.29 0.77
CA ARG A 155 -1.42 -16.00 0.34
C ARG A 155 -2.03 -17.12 -0.48
N PHE A 156 -1.28 -17.75 -1.36
CA PHE A 156 -1.74 -18.87 -2.16
C PHE A 156 -2.20 -20.06 -1.28
N PHE A 157 -1.42 -20.40 -0.25
CA PHE A 157 -1.78 -21.43 0.73
C PHE A 157 -2.64 -20.90 1.89
N GLU A 158 -3.25 -19.71 1.74
CA GLU A 158 -4.17 -19.09 2.69
C GLU A 158 -3.59 -18.84 4.10
N ASN A 159 -2.29 -18.81 4.22
CA ASN A 159 -1.55 -18.55 5.45
C ASN A 159 -1.43 -17.05 5.76
N TYR A 160 -2.51 -16.28 5.56
CA TYR A 160 -2.57 -14.83 5.79
C TYR A 160 -2.14 -14.42 7.21
N HIS A 161 -2.41 -15.28 8.20
CA HIS A 161 -2.07 -15.02 9.60
C HIS A 161 -0.56 -14.85 9.83
N TYR A 162 0.31 -15.49 9.03
CA TYR A 162 1.75 -15.31 9.13
C TYR A 162 2.19 -13.94 8.61
N VAL A 163 1.57 -13.46 7.53
CA VAL A 163 1.84 -12.11 7.00
C VAL A 163 1.43 -11.05 8.02
N VAL A 164 0.24 -11.19 8.58
CA VAL A 164 -0.28 -10.31 9.63
C VAL A 164 0.63 -10.32 10.86
N LYS A 165 1.01 -11.50 11.33
CA LYS A 165 1.91 -11.66 12.48
C LYS A 165 3.24 -10.97 12.26
N ALA A 166 3.85 -11.11 11.08
CA ALA A 166 5.12 -10.44 10.76
C ALA A 166 4.98 -8.91 10.75
N ASN A 167 3.89 -8.38 10.16
CA ASN A 167 3.63 -6.95 10.13
C ASN A 167 3.38 -6.36 11.53
N VAL A 168 2.56 -7.03 12.34
CA VAL A 168 2.25 -6.59 13.72
C VAL A 168 3.51 -6.65 14.59
N THR A 169 4.32 -7.70 14.46
CA THR A 169 5.59 -7.82 15.20
C THR A 169 6.55 -6.69 14.85
N CYS A 170 6.67 -6.33 13.55
CA CYS A 170 7.48 -5.19 13.13
C CYS A 170 7.01 -3.89 13.78
N SER A 171 5.69 -3.60 13.72
CA SER A 171 5.12 -2.39 14.30
C SER A 171 5.27 -2.36 15.83
N LEU A 172 5.14 -3.51 16.49
CA LEU A 172 5.33 -3.64 17.93
C LEU A 172 6.78 -3.40 18.35
N VAL A 173 7.75 -4.03 17.67
CA VAL A 173 9.19 -3.84 17.94
C VAL A 173 9.58 -2.37 17.76
N ARG A 174 9.10 -1.74 16.69
CA ARG A 174 9.31 -0.30 16.45
C ARG A 174 8.69 0.55 17.56
N CYS A 175 7.45 0.28 17.94
CA CYS A 175 6.74 1.04 18.97
C CYS A 175 7.44 0.91 20.33
N ILE A 176 7.81 -0.30 20.75
CA ILE A 176 8.53 -0.55 22.01
C ILE A 176 9.92 0.10 21.97
N GLY A 177 10.66 -0.08 20.87
CA GLY A 177 11.97 0.53 20.70
C GLY A 177 11.91 2.06 20.78
N PHE A 178 10.93 2.68 20.12
CA PHE A 178 10.74 4.13 20.15
C PHE A 178 10.25 4.63 21.53
N LEU A 179 9.45 3.84 22.25
CA LEU A 179 9.09 4.12 23.65
C LEU A 179 10.34 4.13 24.54
N ILE A 180 11.22 3.14 24.40
CA ILE A 180 12.49 3.09 25.14
C ILE A 180 13.34 4.33 24.81
N CYS A 181 13.46 4.68 23.53
CA CYS A 181 14.18 5.89 23.11
C CYS A 181 13.56 7.17 23.67
N PHE A 182 12.24 7.27 23.76
CA PHE A 182 11.51 8.40 24.34
C PHE A 182 11.81 8.54 25.85
N LEU A 183 11.73 7.43 26.59
CA LEU A 183 11.96 7.42 28.04
C LEU A 183 13.41 7.76 28.41
N LEU A 184 14.36 7.27 27.60
CA LEU A 184 15.80 7.45 27.83
C LEU A 184 16.38 8.65 27.07
N LYS A 185 15.58 9.41 26.34
CA LYS A 185 15.97 10.60 25.52
C LYS A 185 17.14 10.28 24.58
N MET A 186 17.03 9.16 23.83
CA MET A 186 18.07 8.68 22.94
C MET A 186 18.14 9.49 21.63
N ASP A 187 19.31 9.45 20.99
CA ASP A 187 19.55 10.12 19.72
C ASP A 187 18.90 9.41 18.53
N PHE A 188 18.80 10.14 17.39
CA PHE A 188 18.22 9.66 16.13
C PHE A 188 18.75 8.29 15.68
N ILE A 189 20.05 8.02 15.85
CA ILE A 189 20.67 6.77 15.40
C ILE A 189 20.05 5.53 16.06
N VAL A 190 19.59 5.64 17.31
CA VAL A 190 18.96 4.55 18.04
C VAL A 190 17.53 4.31 17.53
N PHE A 191 16.77 5.38 17.27
CA PHE A 191 15.47 5.28 16.58
C PHE A 191 15.59 4.61 15.21
N PHE A 192 16.58 5.04 14.41
CA PHE A 192 16.88 4.46 13.13
C PHE A 192 17.23 2.96 13.24
N ALA A 193 18.03 2.58 14.24
CA ALA A 193 18.38 1.18 14.48
C ALA A 193 17.16 0.33 14.83
N PHE A 194 16.25 0.80 15.70
CA PHE A 194 15.01 0.08 16.01
C PHE A 194 14.08 -0.05 14.80
N ASP A 195 14.03 0.95 13.93
CA ASP A 195 13.28 0.86 12.67
C ASP A 195 13.86 -0.22 11.75
N CYS A 196 15.18 -0.25 11.60
CA CYS A 196 15.89 -1.28 10.83
C CYS A 196 15.66 -2.68 11.42
N ILE A 197 15.79 -2.84 12.75
CA ILE A 197 15.58 -4.12 13.45
C ILE A 197 14.15 -4.60 13.26
N GLY A 198 13.14 -3.72 13.37
CA GLY A 198 11.75 -4.07 13.13
C GLY A 198 11.52 -4.62 11.72
N ASN A 199 12.09 -3.98 10.70
CA ASN A 199 12.00 -4.45 9.33
C ASN A 199 12.76 -5.77 9.10
N LEU A 200 13.96 -5.92 9.65
CA LEU A 200 14.73 -7.18 9.57
C LEU A 200 13.94 -8.34 10.18
N ILE A 201 13.38 -8.16 11.37
CA ILE A 201 12.55 -9.19 12.02
C ILE A 201 11.37 -9.56 11.12
N LYS A 202 10.68 -8.58 10.54
CA LYS A 202 9.58 -8.83 9.60
C LYS A 202 10.03 -9.67 8.41
N PHE A 203 11.15 -9.33 7.77
CA PHE A 203 11.65 -10.03 6.59
C PHE A 203 12.02 -11.47 6.93
N ILE A 204 12.79 -11.66 8.00
CA ILE A 204 13.17 -13.00 8.48
C ILE A 204 11.94 -13.85 8.84
N MET A 205 10.94 -13.26 9.49
CA MET A 205 9.68 -13.96 9.81
C MET A 205 8.93 -14.39 8.56
N LEU A 206 8.82 -13.51 7.56
CA LEU A 206 8.15 -13.84 6.29
C LEU A 206 8.85 -14.99 5.58
N ASP A 207 10.18 -14.95 5.48
CA ASP A 207 10.95 -16.01 4.84
C ASP A 207 10.88 -17.31 5.61
N PHE A 208 10.97 -17.26 6.93
CA PHE A 208 10.81 -18.44 7.78
C PHE A 208 9.44 -19.12 7.59
N TYR A 209 8.36 -18.35 7.62
CA TYR A 209 7.02 -18.89 7.42
C TYR A 209 6.80 -19.38 5.97
N THR A 210 7.43 -18.75 5.00
CA THR A 210 7.42 -19.22 3.61
C THR A 210 8.10 -20.58 3.48
N ILE A 211 9.29 -20.73 4.02
CA ILE A 211 10.03 -22.02 4.03
C ILE A 211 9.20 -23.10 4.74
N LYS A 212 8.59 -22.77 5.89
CA LYS A 212 7.72 -23.67 6.62
C LYS A 212 6.53 -24.12 5.75
N THR A 213 5.87 -23.19 5.07
CA THR A 213 4.72 -23.48 4.19
C THR A 213 5.12 -24.32 3.00
N LEU A 214 6.24 -24.00 2.33
CA LEU A 214 6.76 -24.80 1.22
C LEU A 214 7.13 -26.22 1.64
N ARG A 215 7.67 -26.39 2.86
CA ARG A 215 7.97 -27.71 3.41
C ARG A 215 6.70 -28.54 3.65
N GLN A 216 5.64 -27.94 4.16
CA GLN A 216 4.35 -28.58 4.40
C GLN A 216 3.69 -29.09 3.11
N HIS A 217 3.92 -28.41 1.99
CA HIS A 217 3.36 -28.75 0.67
C HIS A 217 4.33 -29.49 -0.25
N ASN A 218 5.47 -29.99 0.27
CA ASN A 218 6.49 -30.72 -0.51
C ASN A 218 7.06 -29.93 -1.71
N LEU A 219 7.11 -28.60 -1.59
CA LEU A 219 7.64 -27.70 -2.62
C LEU A 219 9.02 -27.12 -2.27
N LEU A 220 9.62 -27.52 -1.12
CA LEU A 220 10.87 -26.95 -0.64
C LEU A 220 12.05 -27.26 -1.56
N ASP A 221 11.99 -28.34 -2.32
CA ASP A 221 13.03 -28.78 -3.26
C ASP A 221 12.99 -28.07 -4.63
N PHE A 222 12.27 -26.92 -4.72
CA PHE A 222 12.20 -26.08 -5.93
C PHE A 222 13.59 -25.69 -6.47
N TYR A 223 14.61 -25.61 -5.63
CA TYR A 223 15.99 -25.29 -6.03
C TYR A 223 16.63 -26.37 -6.90
N LYS A 224 16.20 -27.65 -6.77
CA LYS A 224 16.72 -28.80 -7.51
C LYS A 224 16.16 -28.87 -8.95
N VAL A 225 14.99 -28.30 -9.19
CA VAL A 225 14.32 -28.39 -10.50
C VAL A 225 15.07 -27.56 -11.53
N LYS A 226 15.24 -28.10 -12.75
CA LYS A 226 15.82 -27.36 -13.88
C LYS A 226 14.90 -26.20 -14.26
N LEU A 227 15.50 -25.02 -14.44
CA LEU A 227 14.77 -23.83 -14.81
C LEU A 227 14.29 -23.97 -16.27
N LYS A 228 12.98 -23.99 -16.48
CA LYS A 228 12.35 -23.89 -17.81
C LYS A 228 11.90 -22.46 -18.05
N MET A 229 12.04 -21.97 -19.28
CA MET A 229 11.63 -20.62 -19.63
C MET A 229 10.09 -20.48 -19.58
N CYS A 230 9.60 -19.57 -18.75
CA CYS A 230 8.18 -19.30 -18.54
C CYS A 230 7.85 -17.86 -18.97
N LEU A 231 7.83 -17.62 -20.29
CA LEU A 231 7.63 -16.27 -20.85
C LEU A 231 6.33 -15.60 -20.38
N ASP A 232 5.25 -16.36 -20.25
CA ASP A 232 3.96 -15.83 -19.80
C ASP A 232 4.02 -15.34 -18.35
N PHE A 233 4.71 -16.09 -17.47
CA PHE A 233 4.94 -15.68 -16.08
C PHE A 233 5.75 -14.38 -16.00
N LEU A 234 6.84 -14.31 -16.77
CA LEU A 234 7.72 -13.13 -16.83
C LEU A 234 6.99 -11.90 -17.38
N LYS A 235 6.28 -12.07 -18.50
CA LYS A 235 5.46 -11.00 -19.10
C LYS A 235 4.41 -10.48 -18.11
N PHE A 236 3.69 -11.38 -17.45
CA PHE A 236 2.68 -10.99 -16.46
C PHE A 236 3.30 -10.23 -15.29
N SER A 237 4.46 -10.69 -14.78
CA SER A 237 5.19 -10.00 -13.71
C SER A 237 5.64 -8.61 -14.15
N PHE A 238 6.15 -8.46 -15.36
CA PHE A 238 6.56 -7.17 -15.92
C PHE A 238 5.37 -6.20 -16.05
N TYR A 239 4.24 -6.64 -16.60
CA TYR A 239 3.04 -5.79 -16.71
C TYR A 239 2.46 -5.43 -15.35
N SER A 240 2.51 -6.34 -14.38
CA SER A 240 2.09 -6.05 -13.00
C SER A 240 2.96 -4.98 -12.35
N ASN A 241 4.28 -5.02 -12.62
CA ASN A 241 5.19 -3.97 -12.16
C ASN A 241 4.89 -2.63 -12.83
N LEU A 242 4.73 -2.62 -14.16
CA LEU A 242 4.45 -1.39 -14.90
C LEU A 242 3.21 -0.67 -14.36
N THR A 243 2.14 -1.41 -14.07
CA THR A 243 0.92 -0.85 -13.47
C THR A 243 1.19 -0.18 -12.12
N SER A 244 2.02 -0.81 -11.27
CA SER A 244 2.38 -0.25 -9.96
C SER A 244 3.33 0.94 -10.05
N THR A 245 4.24 0.92 -11.03
CA THR A 245 5.21 2.01 -11.24
C THR A 245 4.51 3.30 -11.65
N ILE A 246 3.39 3.22 -12.37
CA ILE A 246 2.58 4.38 -12.76
C ILE A 246 2.00 5.12 -11.54
N ASP A 247 1.77 4.42 -10.43
CA ASP A 247 1.22 5.00 -9.19
C ASP A 247 2.31 5.53 -8.23
N LEU A 248 3.60 5.27 -8.51
CA LEU A 248 4.71 5.77 -7.67
C LEU A 248 4.76 7.29 -7.53
N PRO A 249 4.48 8.11 -8.58
CA PRO A 249 4.44 9.56 -8.43
C PRO A 249 3.51 10.03 -7.33
N ILE A 250 2.33 9.41 -7.22
CA ILE A 250 1.34 9.78 -6.21
C ILE A 250 1.81 9.35 -4.82
N ASN A 251 2.38 8.15 -4.69
CA ASN A 251 2.68 7.59 -3.38
C ASN A 251 4.02 8.06 -2.79
N GLN A 252 5.07 8.15 -3.60
CA GLN A 252 6.43 8.39 -3.10
C GLN A 252 6.98 9.76 -3.51
N ILE A 253 6.83 10.14 -4.79
CA ILE A 253 7.39 11.40 -5.29
C ILE A 253 6.72 12.60 -4.62
N THR A 254 5.41 12.52 -4.34
CA THR A 254 4.70 13.61 -3.65
C THR A 254 5.29 13.89 -2.27
N THR A 255 5.62 12.85 -1.48
CA THR A 255 6.27 13.04 -0.18
C THR A 255 7.61 13.78 -0.32
N LEU A 256 8.40 13.44 -1.35
CA LEU A 256 9.66 14.11 -1.63
C LEU A 256 9.44 15.57 -2.06
N ILE A 257 8.44 15.84 -2.88
CA ILE A 257 8.08 17.20 -3.33
C ILE A 257 7.62 18.05 -2.14
N ILE A 258 6.77 17.52 -1.24
CA ILE A 258 6.35 18.21 -0.02
C ILE A 258 7.58 18.59 0.81
N ASN A 259 8.52 17.66 1.00
CA ASN A 259 9.73 17.92 1.76
C ASN A 259 10.55 19.07 1.16
N LYS A 260 10.70 19.06 -0.17
CA LYS A 260 11.51 20.08 -0.88
C LYS A 260 10.87 21.47 -0.82
N TYR A 261 9.55 21.59 -0.99
CA TYR A 261 8.87 22.88 -1.16
C TYR A 261 8.26 23.44 0.13
N LEU A 262 7.80 22.57 1.04
CA LEU A 262 7.13 22.99 2.28
C LEU A 262 7.96 22.68 3.54
N GLY A 263 9.08 21.96 3.36
CA GLY A 263 10.00 21.65 4.44
C GLY A 263 9.57 20.48 5.34
N PHE A 264 10.32 20.33 6.42
CA PHE A 264 10.26 19.16 7.29
C PHE A 264 8.97 19.07 8.10
N GLU A 265 8.46 20.20 8.61
CA GLU A 265 7.25 20.20 9.43
C GLU A 265 6.04 19.72 8.63
N ALA A 266 5.79 20.30 7.45
CA ALA A 266 4.69 19.90 6.59
C ALA A 266 4.81 18.43 6.15
N THR A 267 6.03 17.92 5.94
CA THR A 267 6.25 16.50 5.61
C THR A 267 5.93 15.60 6.79
N SER A 268 6.30 15.98 8.01
CA SER A 268 5.95 15.25 9.22
C SER A 268 4.43 15.16 9.40
N VAL A 269 3.74 16.30 9.24
CA VAL A 269 2.29 16.39 9.30
C VAL A 269 1.63 15.52 8.22
N TYR A 270 2.12 15.57 6.99
CA TYR A 270 1.61 14.74 5.90
C TYR A 270 1.76 13.23 6.20
N ASN A 271 2.85 12.82 6.86
CA ASN A 271 3.01 11.44 7.33
C ASN A 271 1.99 11.04 8.41
N VAL A 272 1.70 11.95 9.35
CA VAL A 272 0.63 11.74 10.34
C VAL A 272 -0.70 11.51 9.63
N PHE A 273 -1.02 12.31 8.60
CA PHE A 273 -2.20 12.11 7.76
C PHE A 273 -2.18 10.74 7.08
N GLY A 274 -1.02 10.32 6.57
CA GLY A 274 -0.83 8.99 5.97
C GLY A 274 -1.14 7.86 6.94
N ASN A 275 -0.73 7.97 8.19
CA ASN A 275 -1.04 6.99 9.23
C ASN A 275 -2.55 6.89 9.48
N ILE A 276 -3.25 8.03 9.56
CA ILE A 276 -4.71 8.08 9.72
C ILE A 276 -5.41 7.49 8.48
N GLY A 277 -5.00 7.92 7.28
CA GLY A 277 -5.56 7.42 6.02
C GLY A 277 -5.34 5.93 5.82
N SER A 278 -4.23 5.39 6.35
CA SER A 278 -3.94 3.96 6.27
C SER A 278 -5.01 3.11 6.97
N VAL A 279 -5.61 3.61 8.05
CA VAL A 279 -6.72 2.92 8.75
C VAL A 279 -7.94 2.83 7.83
N ILE A 280 -8.27 3.92 7.12
CA ILE A 280 -9.41 3.96 6.19
C ILE A 280 -9.15 3.06 4.96
N ASN A 281 -7.94 3.10 4.40
CA ASN A 281 -7.55 2.25 3.27
C ASN A 281 -7.69 0.76 3.58
N LYS A 282 -7.40 0.36 4.82
CA LYS A 282 -7.53 -1.03 5.28
C LYS A 282 -8.97 -1.51 5.37
N LEU A 283 -9.94 -0.62 5.37
CA LEU A 283 -11.36 -0.96 5.18
C LEU A 283 -11.69 -1.18 3.69
N GLY A 284 -11.09 -0.41 2.80
CA GLY A 284 -11.39 -0.45 1.37
C GLY A 284 -10.90 -1.70 0.66
N ASP A 285 -9.66 -2.12 0.90
CA ASP A 285 -9.02 -3.24 0.20
C ASP A 285 -9.80 -4.56 0.30
N PRO A 286 -10.22 -5.03 1.49
CA PRO A 286 -10.99 -6.26 1.62
C PRO A 286 -12.39 -6.15 1.02
N ILE A 287 -13.02 -4.97 1.11
CA ILE A 287 -14.32 -4.73 0.48
C ILE A 287 -14.20 -4.90 -1.04
N SER A 288 -13.14 -4.35 -1.63
CA SER A 288 -12.85 -4.52 -3.06
C SER A 288 -12.66 -5.99 -3.44
N GLN A 289 -11.95 -6.77 -2.62
CA GLN A 289 -11.73 -8.21 -2.84
C GLN A 289 -13.02 -9.03 -2.83
N VAL A 290 -14.02 -8.63 -2.06
CA VAL A 290 -15.33 -9.28 -2.03
C VAL A 290 -16.26 -8.80 -3.16
N ILE A 291 -16.25 -7.50 -3.44
CA ILE A 291 -17.15 -6.89 -4.43
C ILE A 291 -16.77 -7.29 -5.87
N TYR A 292 -15.50 -7.41 -6.18
CA TYR A 292 -15.05 -7.71 -7.55
C TYR A 292 -15.57 -9.06 -8.09
N PRO A 293 -15.45 -10.20 -7.37
CA PRO A 293 -16.05 -11.46 -7.80
C PRO A 293 -17.57 -11.39 -7.96
N GLU A 294 -18.27 -10.75 -7.02
CA GLU A 294 -19.72 -10.56 -7.07
C GLU A 294 -20.14 -9.75 -8.32
N MET A 295 -19.41 -8.68 -8.65
CA MET A 295 -19.63 -7.90 -9.86
C MET A 295 -19.44 -8.74 -11.13
N ASN A 296 -18.37 -9.54 -11.20
CA ASN A 296 -18.13 -10.43 -12.33
C ASN A 296 -19.25 -11.46 -12.49
N GLN A 297 -19.72 -12.06 -11.38
CA GLN A 297 -20.84 -13.02 -11.42
C GLN A 297 -22.11 -12.37 -11.96
N ARG A 298 -22.47 -11.16 -11.53
CA ARG A 298 -23.63 -10.42 -12.01
C ARG A 298 -23.53 -10.05 -13.47
N ILE A 299 -22.35 -9.61 -13.92
CA ILE A 299 -22.11 -9.28 -15.32
C ILE A 299 -22.23 -10.53 -16.20
N ASN A 300 -21.71 -11.68 -15.76
CA ASN A 300 -21.87 -12.95 -16.49
C ASN A 300 -23.33 -13.42 -16.54
N GLN A 301 -24.17 -12.98 -15.59
CA GLN A 301 -25.63 -13.20 -15.57
C GLN A 301 -26.43 -12.11 -16.31
N ASN A 302 -25.76 -11.18 -17.02
CA ASN A 302 -26.34 -10.01 -17.67
C ASN A 302 -27.04 -9.02 -16.71
N ASP A 303 -26.75 -9.07 -15.39
CA ASP A 303 -27.26 -8.13 -14.39
C ASP A 303 -26.28 -6.94 -14.20
N ILE A 304 -26.12 -6.15 -15.24
CA ILE A 304 -25.27 -4.94 -15.21
C ILE A 304 -25.82 -3.92 -14.20
N SER A 305 -27.14 -3.82 -14.07
CA SER A 305 -27.81 -2.91 -13.14
C SER A 305 -27.50 -3.24 -11.67
N GLY A 306 -27.51 -4.52 -11.32
CA GLY A 306 -27.12 -5.02 -10.01
C GLY A 306 -25.64 -4.75 -9.69
N ALA A 307 -24.76 -4.93 -10.67
CA ALA A 307 -23.34 -4.59 -10.51
C ALA A 307 -23.11 -3.07 -10.29
N LYS A 308 -23.81 -2.20 -11.02
CA LYS A 308 -23.80 -0.74 -10.80
C LYS A 308 -24.33 -0.35 -9.41
N ARG A 309 -25.39 -1.04 -8.92
CA ARG A 309 -25.92 -0.83 -7.56
C ARG A 309 -24.93 -1.17 -6.46
N LEU A 310 -24.09 -2.19 -6.65
CA LEU A 310 -23.01 -2.52 -5.71
C LEU A 310 -21.97 -1.39 -5.62
N SER A 311 -21.54 -0.84 -6.76
CA SER A 311 -20.64 0.31 -6.79
C SER A 311 -21.24 1.53 -6.06
N TYR A 312 -22.54 1.79 -6.26
CA TYR A 312 -23.21 2.90 -5.57
C TYR A 312 -23.32 2.68 -4.05
N LYS A 313 -23.61 1.47 -3.60
CA LYS A 313 -23.64 1.14 -2.16
C LYS A 313 -22.28 1.38 -1.49
N LEU A 314 -21.18 1.05 -2.19
CA LEU A 314 -19.84 1.33 -1.69
C LEU A 314 -19.58 2.84 -1.59
N LYS A 315 -19.98 3.62 -2.58
CA LYS A 315 -19.87 5.10 -2.53
C LYS A 315 -20.60 5.67 -1.31
N LEU A 316 -21.81 5.19 -1.04
CA LEU A 316 -22.62 5.64 0.11
C LEU A 316 -21.96 5.26 1.46
N LEU A 317 -21.43 4.05 1.56
CA LEU A 317 -20.72 3.60 2.76
C LEU A 317 -19.49 4.46 3.05
N MET A 318 -18.67 4.74 2.03
CA MET A 318 -17.48 5.56 2.17
C MET A 318 -17.81 7.03 2.48
N PHE A 319 -18.92 7.54 1.95
CA PHE A 319 -19.43 8.86 2.32
C PHE A 319 -19.84 8.91 3.81
N GLY A 320 -20.47 7.88 4.33
CA GLY A 320 -20.77 7.74 5.77
C GLY A 320 -19.51 7.75 6.62
N ILE A 321 -18.48 7.00 6.23
CA ILE A 321 -17.17 6.97 6.91
C ILE A 321 -16.52 8.37 6.89
N PHE A 322 -16.58 9.06 5.75
CA PHE A 322 -16.08 10.43 5.64
C PHE A 322 -16.81 11.38 6.61
N ALA A 323 -18.13 11.36 6.64
CA ALA A 323 -18.92 12.20 7.53
C ALA A 323 -18.58 11.95 9.01
N CYS A 324 -18.56 10.68 9.43
CA CYS A 324 -18.16 10.30 10.79
C CYS A 324 -16.72 10.70 11.11
N GLY A 325 -15.77 10.47 10.20
CA GLY A 325 -14.38 10.85 10.36
C GLY A 325 -14.19 12.36 10.49
N THR A 326 -14.91 13.15 9.70
CA THR A 326 -14.87 14.61 9.77
C THR A 326 -15.41 15.12 11.12
N VAL A 327 -16.56 14.60 11.56
CA VAL A 327 -17.11 14.92 12.90
C VAL A 327 -16.12 14.55 14.01
N PHE A 328 -15.50 13.38 13.92
CA PHE A 328 -14.49 12.94 14.88
C PHE A 328 -13.31 13.91 14.93
N VAL A 329 -12.74 14.28 13.78
CA VAL A 329 -11.61 15.22 13.71
C VAL A 329 -12.00 16.56 14.29
N LEU A 330 -13.14 17.15 13.89
CA LEU A 330 -13.58 18.45 14.40
C LEU A 330 -13.84 18.44 15.89
N SER A 331 -14.31 17.32 16.45
CA SER A 331 -14.61 17.20 17.88
C SER A 331 -13.38 16.93 18.75
N THR A 332 -12.33 16.34 18.20
CA THR A 332 -11.21 15.79 18.99
C THR A 332 -9.84 16.36 18.61
N ASN A 333 -9.74 17.18 17.54
CA ASN A 333 -8.47 17.74 17.06
C ASN A 333 -7.63 18.36 18.18
N ASN A 334 -8.25 19.11 19.08
CA ASN A 334 -7.58 19.77 20.20
C ASN A 334 -6.98 18.79 21.23
N LEU A 335 -7.42 17.51 21.23
CA LEU A 335 -6.92 16.52 22.20
C LEU A 335 -5.64 15.82 21.72
N TRP A 336 -5.57 15.46 20.45
CA TRP A 336 -4.50 14.58 19.96
C TRP A 336 -3.59 15.24 18.92
N LEU A 337 -4.11 16.24 18.17
CA LEU A 337 -3.31 16.87 17.12
C LEU A 337 -2.16 17.69 17.71
N HIS A 338 -2.39 18.35 18.86
CA HIS A 338 -1.36 19.05 19.63
C HIS A 338 -0.25 18.15 20.17
N LEU A 339 -0.52 16.85 20.35
CA LEU A 339 0.51 15.90 20.79
C LEU A 339 1.52 15.57 19.68
N LEU A 340 1.13 15.78 18.41
CA LEU A 340 1.93 15.44 17.24
C LEU A 340 2.45 16.65 16.47
N ILE A 341 1.77 17.79 16.61
CA ILE A 341 2.04 19.01 15.84
C ILE A 341 2.05 20.19 16.79
N THR A 342 3.13 20.95 16.78
CA THR A 342 3.33 22.11 17.68
C THR A 342 2.27 23.19 17.46
N ASN A 343 1.87 23.43 16.21
CA ASN A 343 0.80 24.38 15.83
C ASN A 343 -0.16 23.69 14.86
N PRO A 344 -1.24 23.05 15.35
CA PRO A 344 -2.13 22.24 14.54
C PRO A 344 -3.15 23.02 13.71
N ASP A 345 -3.50 24.25 14.09
CA ASP A 345 -4.58 25.01 13.48
C ASP A 345 -4.50 25.12 11.95
N PRO A 346 -3.33 25.43 11.35
CA PRO A 346 -3.20 25.50 9.88
C PRO A 346 -3.41 24.15 9.18
N TYR A 347 -3.34 23.04 9.91
CA TYR A 347 -3.37 21.68 9.37
C TYR A 347 -4.70 20.95 9.52
N VAL A 348 -5.68 21.55 10.22
CA VAL A 348 -7.02 20.96 10.40
C VAL A 348 -7.76 20.86 9.05
N LEU A 349 -7.79 21.93 8.27
CA LEU A 349 -8.40 21.91 6.93
C LEU A 349 -7.71 20.93 5.97
N PRO A 350 -6.37 20.92 5.84
CA PRO A 350 -5.66 19.88 5.10
C PRO A 350 -6.00 18.46 5.54
N LEU A 351 -6.14 18.20 6.84
CA LEU A 351 -6.50 16.88 7.35
C LEU A 351 -7.91 16.44 6.91
N ILE A 352 -8.90 17.34 6.99
CA ILE A 352 -10.27 17.05 6.53
C ILE A 352 -10.28 16.78 5.03
N LEU A 353 -9.58 17.57 4.24
CA LEU A 353 -9.43 17.36 2.79
C LEU A 353 -8.74 16.01 2.50
N TYR A 354 -7.76 15.62 3.31
CA TYR A 354 -7.08 14.34 3.16
C TYR A 354 -8.01 13.15 3.46
N ILE A 355 -8.83 13.24 4.51
CA ILE A 355 -9.85 12.24 4.81
C ILE A 355 -10.87 12.16 3.65
N ALA A 356 -11.29 13.31 3.11
CA ALA A 356 -12.17 13.36 1.94
C ALA A 356 -11.56 12.64 0.74
N TYR A 357 -10.27 12.91 0.47
CA TYR A 357 -9.53 12.23 -0.59
C TYR A 357 -9.51 10.71 -0.40
N ILE A 358 -9.10 10.23 0.79
CA ILE A 358 -9.00 8.79 1.07
C ILE A 358 -10.36 8.10 0.97
N CYS A 359 -11.41 8.71 1.51
CA CYS A 359 -12.78 8.17 1.42
C CYS A 359 -13.26 8.14 -0.04
N TYR A 360 -12.98 9.18 -0.81
CA TYR A 360 -13.32 9.22 -2.23
C TYR A 360 -12.55 8.16 -3.03
N ALA A 361 -11.24 8.04 -2.81
CA ALA A 361 -10.39 7.04 -3.46
C ALA A 361 -10.89 5.61 -3.18
N ASN A 362 -11.22 5.30 -1.93
CA ASN A 362 -11.80 4.01 -1.56
C ASN A 362 -13.19 3.78 -2.17
N SER A 363 -14.04 4.80 -2.23
CA SER A 363 -15.34 4.72 -2.90
C SER A 363 -15.20 4.42 -4.40
N SER A 364 -14.15 4.93 -5.03
CA SER A 364 -13.87 4.74 -6.45
C SER A 364 -13.43 3.31 -6.80
N MET A 365 -13.02 2.50 -5.81
CA MET A 365 -12.70 1.07 -6.03
C MET A 365 -13.89 0.30 -6.62
N GLY A 366 -15.12 0.65 -6.23
CA GLY A 366 -16.33 0.06 -6.83
C GLY A 366 -16.44 0.36 -8.33
N THR A 367 -16.18 1.59 -8.75
CA THR A 367 -16.15 1.98 -10.16
C THR A 367 -14.99 1.31 -10.91
N HIS A 368 -13.82 1.21 -10.27
CA HIS A 368 -12.66 0.54 -10.83
C HIS A 368 -12.94 -0.96 -11.06
N ASN A 369 -13.49 -1.64 -10.06
CA ASN A 369 -13.83 -3.05 -10.15
C ASN A 369 -14.88 -3.33 -11.24
N LEU A 370 -15.88 -2.45 -11.37
CA LEU A 370 -16.87 -2.54 -12.45
C LEU A 370 -16.23 -2.34 -13.84
N PHE A 371 -15.33 -1.35 -13.97
CA PHE A 371 -14.60 -1.07 -15.20
C PHE A 371 -13.75 -2.26 -15.64
N MET A 372 -13.07 -2.92 -14.69
CA MET A 372 -12.26 -4.11 -14.94
C MET A 372 -13.12 -5.31 -15.31
N ALA A 373 -14.24 -5.52 -14.61
CA ALA A 373 -15.17 -6.63 -14.82
C ALA A 373 -15.87 -6.54 -16.19
N LEU A 374 -16.14 -5.32 -16.67
CA LEU A 374 -16.67 -5.07 -18.03
C LEU A 374 -15.61 -5.24 -19.14
N GLY A 375 -14.37 -5.65 -18.83
CA GLY A 375 -13.33 -5.94 -19.80
C GLY A 375 -12.53 -4.74 -20.30
N TYR A 376 -12.68 -3.55 -19.68
CA TYR A 376 -11.96 -2.33 -20.09
C TYR A 376 -10.52 -2.23 -19.58
N VAL A 377 -9.94 -3.33 -19.15
CA VAL A 377 -8.58 -3.42 -18.55
C VAL A 377 -7.52 -2.69 -19.39
N LYS A 378 -7.57 -2.83 -20.72
CA LYS A 378 -6.60 -2.22 -21.64
C LYS A 378 -6.55 -0.69 -21.61
N TYR A 379 -7.64 -0.05 -21.21
CA TYR A 379 -7.69 1.41 -21.10
C TYR A 379 -7.18 1.96 -19.76
N ASN A 380 -7.00 1.08 -18.75
CA ASN A 380 -6.61 1.52 -17.40
C ASN A 380 -5.21 2.16 -17.39
N ILE A 381 -4.23 1.53 -18.02
CA ILE A 381 -2.85 2.01 -18.06
C ILE A 381 -2.73 3.37 -18.75
N PRO A 382 -3.23 3.59 -19.98
CA PRO A 382 -3.19 4.90 -20.62
C PRO A 382 -3.87 6.00 -19.81
N ILE A 383 -5.01 5.72 -19.19
CA ILE A 383 -5.72 6.69 -18.33
C ILE A 383 -4.81 7.12 -17.18
N LEU A 384 -4.23 6.17 -16.46
CA LEU A 384 -3.36 6.46 -15.31
C LEU A 384 -2.11 7.25 -15.72
N ILE A 385 -1.47 6.91 -16.84
CA ILE A 385 -0.28 7.64 -17.32
C ILE A 385 -0.63 9.10 -17.58
N VAL A 386 -1.66 9.37 -18.37
CA VAL A 386 -2.04 10.74 -18.73
C VAL A 386 -2.43 11.54 -17.48
N VAL A 387 -3.28 10.96 -16.63
CA VAL A 387 -3.76 11.67 -15.44
C VAL A 387 -2.63 11.91 -14.44
N ASN A 388 -1.68 10.97 -14.27
CA ASN A 388 -0.56 11.13 -13.34
C ASN A 388 0.47 12.15 -13.85
N ILE A 389 0.66 12.28 -15.16
CA ILE A 389 1.48 13.38 -15.73
C ILE A 389 0.81 14.73 -15.44
N CYS A 390 -0.49 14.86 -15.72
CA CYS A 390 -1.24 16.07 -15.41
C CYS A 390 -1.22 16.39 -13.90
N TYR A 391 -1.34 15.36 -13.05
CA TYR A 391 -1.23 15.48 -11.61
C TYR A 391 0.10 16.13 -11.20
N LEU A 392 1.23 15.66 -11.70
CA LEU A 392 2.55 16.22 -11.37
C LEU A 392 2.65 17.70 -11.78
N LEU A 393 2.17 18.06 -12.96
CA LEU A 393 2.18 19.46 -13.42
C LEU A 393 1.33 20.37 -12.52
N ILE A 394 0.12 19.94 -12.18
CA ILE A 394 -0.77 20.67 -11.28
C ILE A 394 -0.19 20.74 -9.88
N LEU A 395 0.46 19.66 -9.40
CA LEU A 395 1.08 19.60 -8.08
C LEU A 395 2.13 20.67 -7.88
N PHE A 396 3.02 20.88 -8.88
CA PHE A 396 4.06 21.93 -8.79
C PHE A 396 3.48 23.32 -8.65
N TYR A 397 2.38 23.62 -9.34
CA TYR A 397 1.69 24.90 -9.22
C TYR A 397 0.96 25.01 -7.87
N SER A 398 0.22 23.98 -7.48
CA SER A 398 -0.65 24.00 -6.30
C SER A 398 0.13 24.05 -4.99
N ILE A 399 1.28 23.37 -4.92
CA ILE A 399 2.10 23.35 -3.70
C ILE A 399 2.71 24.73 -3.40
N GLN A 400 3.09 25.49 -4.43
CA GLN A 400 3.66 26.81 -4.27
C GLN A 400 2.64 27.86 -3.83
N ASN A 401 1.38 27.74 -4.30
CA ASN A 401 0.35 28.74 -4.05
C ASN A 401 -0.54 28.41 -2.83
N PHE A 402 -0.77 27.13 -2.55
CA PHE A 402 -1.75 26.67 -1.54
C PHE A 402 -1.14 25.72 -0.50
N GLY A 403 0.19 25.51 -0.52
CA GLY A 403 0.89 24.67 0.45
C GLY A 403 0.34 23.24 0.49
N LEU A 404 0.22 22.67 1.70
CA LEU A 404 -0.24 21.30 1.90
C LEU A 404 -1.68 21.07 1.45
N SER A 405 -2.57 22.07 1.60
CA SER A 405 -3.93 22.01 1.08
C SER A 405 -3.95 21.84 -0.44
N GLY A 406 -3.05 22.56 -1.15
CA GLY A 406 -2.90 22.45 -2.60
C GLY A 406 -2.50 21.05 -3.05
N VAL A 407 -1.59 20.41 -2.33
CA VAL A 407 -1.22 19.02 -2.58
C VAL A 407 -2.43 18.10 -2.50
N ILE A 408 -3.21 18.22 -1.44
CA ILE A 408 -4.34 17.34 -1.18
C ILE A 408 -5.49 17.59 -2.18
N ILE A 409 -5.73 18.84 -2.53
CA ILE A 409 -6.70 19.19 -3.59
C ILE A 409 -6.28 18.57 -4.92
N THR A 410 -4.99 18.59 -5.23
CA THR A 410 -4.47 17.95 -6.46
C THR A 410 -4.71 16.43 -6.45
N TYR A 411 -4.59 15.76 -5.29
CA TYR A 411 -4.98 14.36 -5.13
C TYR A 411 -6.48 14.14 -5.42
N LEU A 412 -7.35 14.99 -4.88
CA LEU A 412 -8.78 14.91 -5.13
C LEU A 412 -9.11 15.08 -6.62
N ILE A 413 -8.49 16.06 -7.28
CA ILE A 413 -8.66 16.30 -8.73
C ILE A 413 -8.21 15.07 -9.51
N GLN A 414 -7.05 14.48 -9.18
CA GLN A 414 -6.52 13.28 -9.82
C GLN A 414 -7.50 12.10 -9.68
N ALA A 415 -7.93 11.81 -8.45
CA ALA A 415 -8.85 10.70 -8.18
C ALA A 415 -10.20 10.90 -8.89
N PHE A 416 -10.73 12.14 -8.87
CA PHE A 416 -11.97 12.47 -9.57
C PHE A 416 -11.83 12.29 -11.09
N THR A 417 -10.74 12.77 -11.68
CA THR A 417 -10.48 12.69 -13.12
C THR A 417 -10.39 11.23 -13.59
N VAL A 418 -9.68 10.38 -12.84
CA VAL A 418 -9.59 8.92 -13.15
C VAL A 418 -10.97 8.27 -13.16
N VAL A 419 -11.79 8.55 -12.15
CA VAL A 419 -13.15 7.99 -12.04
C VAL A 419 -14.03 8.50 -13.17
N PHE A 420 -14.00 9.81 -13.42
CA PHE A 420 -14.80 10.48 -14.45
C PHE A 420 -14.50 9.91 -15.85
N ILE A 421 -13.22 9.76 -16.21
CA ILE A 421 -12.84 9.17 -17.50
C ILE A 421 -13.35 7.72 -17.61
N LYS A 422 -13.21 6.92 -16.55
CA LYS A 422 -13.71 5.55 -16.53
C LYS A 422 -15.22 5.49 -16.71
N GLU A 423 -15.96 6.37 -16.03
CA GLU A 423 -17.43 6.44 -16.16
C GLU A 423 -17.86 6.86 -17.57
N ILE A 424 -17.16 7.82 -18.21
CA ILE A 424 -17.43 8.21 -19.61
C ILE A 424 -17.23 7.04 -20.56
N ILE A 425 -16.14 6.30 -20.39
CA ILE A 425 -15.84 5.14 -21.26
C ILE A 425 -16.94 4.07 -21.10
N MET A 426 -17.37 3.79 -19.90
CA MET A 426 -18.45 2.82 -19.64
C MET A 426 -19.78 3.27 -20.25
N ARG A 427 -20.16 4.56 -20.10
CA ARG A 427 -21.41 5.10 -20.66
C ARG A 427 -21.43 5.09 -22.20
N LYS A 428 -20.32 5.47 -22.85
CA LYS A 428 -20.26 5.52 -24.32
C LYS A 428 -20.50 4.17 -24.99
N ARG A 429 -20.27 3.07 -24.30
CA ARG A 429 -20.42 1.73 -24.83
C ARG A 429 -21.77 1.10 -24.47
N ASP A 430 -22.35 1.45 -23.32
CA ASP A 430 -23.76 1.12 -23.03
C ASP A 430 -24.70 1.63 -24.16
N TYR A 431 -24.38 2.78 -24.77
CA TYR A 431 -25.09 3.33 -25.93
C TYR A 431 -24.83 2.58 -27.25
N LYS A 432 -23.66 1.94 -27.41
CA LYS A 432 -23.32 1.21 -28.65
C LYS A 432 -23.83 -0.24 -28.67
N GLU A 433 -24.12 -0.81 -27.50
CA GLU A 433 -24.72 -2.14 -27.39
C GLU A 433 -26.25 -2.09 -27.33
N LEU A 434 -26.83 -0.88 -27.24
CA LEU A 434 -28.27 -0.61 -27.32
C LEU A 434 -28.74 -0.12 -28.71
N MET A 435 -27.81 0.15 -29.65
CA MET A 435 -28.04 0.39 -31.06
C MET A 435 -27.58 -0.82 -31.89
#